data_8d6be032303f06c25b9d472f35cd5563
#
_entry.id   8d6be032303f06c25b9d472f35cd5563
#
_cell.length_a   1.000
_cell.length_b   1.000
_cell.length_c   1.000
_cell.angle_alpha   90.00
_cell.angle_beta   90.00
_cell.angle_gamma   90.00
#
_symmetry.space_group_name_H-M   'P 1'
#
loop_
_entity.id
_entity.type
_entity.pdbx_description
1 polymer ?
#
loop_
_entity_poly.entity_id
_entity_poly.type
_entity_poly.pdbx_seq_one_letter_code
_entity_poly.pdbx_strand_id
1 'polypeptide(L)'
;VIGWRVFQYWDPQRIETVPLKKQEIVRIGYIPIAVSQFTTNRTLAQSFIDFIVSGEGKAFFRKYHYFMTPEEAVAWIGEKKPVGGEYAVPKEWGRK
;
A
#
# COMPACT_ATOMS: atom_id res chain seq x y z
N VAL A 1 5.90 1.79 17.71
CA VAL A 1 4.97 1.04 16.83
C VAL A 1 5.65 0.75 15.50
N ILE A 2 5.45 -0.42 14.96
CA ILE A 2 5.84 -0.74 13.58
C ILE A 2 4.65 -0.38 12.70
N GLY A 3 4.87 0.46 11.71
CA GLY A 3 3.79 0.96 10.88
C GLY A 3 4.26 1.44 9.50
N TRP A 4 3.36 2.07 8.78
CA TRP A 4 3.62 2.53 7.44
C TRP A 4 4.30 3.90 7.44
N ARG A 5 5.14 4.12 6.44
CA ARG A 5 5.85 5.39 6.22
C ARG A 5 4.93 6.62 6.31
N VAL A 6 3.70 6.50 5.84
CA VAL A 6 2.75 7.63 5.79
C VAL A 6 2.30 8.12 7.15
N PHE A 7 2.45 7.35 8.22
CA PHE A 7 2.02 7.75 9.57
C PHE A 7 2.73 9.02 10.05
N GLN A 8 3.98 9.24 9.68
CA GLN A 8 4.71 10.46 10.03
C GLN A 8 4.04 11.74 9.53
N TYR A 9 3.25 11.65 8.47
CA TYR A 9 2.57 12.81 7.87
C TYR A 9 1.21 13.09 8.47
N TRP A 10 0.66 12.18 9.29
CA TRP A 10 -0.63 12.38 9.93
C TRP A 10 -0.57 13.37 11.10
N ASP A 11 0.52 13.32 11.86
CA ASP A 11 0.77 14.24 12.96
C ASP A 11 2.28 14.44 13.14
N PRO A 12 2.89 15.24 12.26
CA PRO A 12 4.35 15.39 12.24
C PRO A 12 4.93 16.07 13.48
N GLN A 13 4.07 16.70 14.29
CA GLN A 13 4.51 17.31 15.55
C GLN A 13 4.65 16.31 16.70
N ARG A 14 3.95 15.16 16.61
CA ARG A 14 3.92 14.15 17.66
C ARG A 14 4.44 12.78 17.22
N ILE A 15 4.64 12.57 15.93
CA ILE A 15 5.13 11.32 15.37
C ILE A 15 6.51 11.53 14.79
N GLU A 16 7.49 10.86 15.36
CA GLU A 16 8.82 10.71 14.78
C GLU A 16 8.96 9.32 14.17
N THR A 17 9.52 9.26 12.98
CA THR A 17 9.71 8.01 12.25
C THR A 17 11.19 7.68 12.09
N VAL A 18 11.54 6.47 12.47
CA VAL A 18 12.85 5.89 12.16
C VAL A 18 12.68 5.01 10.92
N PRO A 19 13.16 5.45 9.75
CA PRO A 19 12.99 4.67 8.52
C PRO A 19 13.89 3.42 8.56
N LEU A 20 13.39 2.34 7.99
CA LEU A 20 14.21 1.16 7.74
C LEU A 20 15.29 1.47 6.70
N LYS A 21 16.46 0.89 6.89
CA LYS A 21 17.51 0.92 5.86
C LYS A 21 17.07 0.09 4.65
N LYS A 22 17.58 0.42 3.47
CA LYS A 22 17.17 -0.27 2.23
C LYS A 22 17.35 -1.79 2.28
N GLN A 23 18.40 -2.29 2.95
CA GLN A 23 18.61 -3.73 3.10
C GLN A 23 17.65 -4.41 4.08
N GLU A 24 16.98 -3.64 4.93
CA GLU A 24 15.98 -4.13 5.88
C GLU A 24 14.57 -4.18 5.25
N ILE A 25 14.39 -3.53 4.10
CA ILE A 25 13.14 -3.54 3.34
C ILE A 25 13.16 -4.76 2.42
N VAL A 26 12.37 -5.76 2.75
CA VAL A 26 12.34 -7.04 2.05
C VAL A 26 11.57 -6.95 0.73
N ARG A 27 10.46 -6.20 0.72
CA ARG A 27 9.61 -6.04 -0.44
C ARG A 27 8.74 -4.78 -0.36
N ILE A 28 8.13 -4.44 -1.48
CA ILE A 28 7.14 -3.37 -1.58
C ILE A 28 5.77 -4.00 -1.40
N GLY A 29 5.06 -3.59 -0.33
CA GLY A 29 3.67 -3.98 -0.12
C GLY A 29 2.71 -3.17 -1.01
N TYR A 30 1.51 -3.68 -1.23
CA TYR A 30 0.42 -2.96 -1.86
C TYR A 30 -0.86 -3.10 -1.05
N ILE A 31 -1.78 -2.15 -1.24
CA ILE A 31 -3.12 -2.19 -0.65
C ILE A 31 -4.07 -2.60 -1.76
N PRO A 32 -4.63 -3.82 -1.71
CA PRO A 32 -5.61 -4.24 -2.69
C PRO A 32 -6.97 -3.59 -2.43
N ILE A 33 -7.72 -3.36 -3.49
CA ILE A 33 -9.13 -2.99 -3.43
C ILE A 33 -9.93 -3.93 -4.32
N ALA A 34 -11.09 -4.37 -3.85
CA ALA A 34 -11.95 -5.28 -4.60
C ALA A 34 -13.43 -4.95 -4.36
N VAL A 35 -14.26 -5.33 -5.32
CA VAL A 35 -15.72 -5.26 -5.17
C VAL A 35 -16.19 -6.42 -4.30
N SER A 36 -16.95 -6.10 -3.24
CA SER A 36 -17.58 -7.13 -2.41
C SER A 36 -18.56 -7.98 -3.22
N GLN A 37 -18.54 -9.29 -3.02
CA GLN A 37 -19.55 -10.17 -3.63
C GLN A 37 -20.97 -9.92 -3.12
N PHE A 38 -21.12 -9.26 -1.97
CA PHE A 38 -22.40 -8.94 -1.36
C PHE A 38 -22.93 -7.55 -1.73
N THR A 39 -22.23 -6.82 -2.62
CA THR A 39 -22.70 -5.49 -3.03
C THR A 39 -24.04 -5.57 -3.77
N THR A 40 -24.91 -4.64 -3.47
CA THR A 40 -26.18 -4.46 -4.19
C THR A 40 -26.02 -3.57 -5.43
N ASN A 41 -24.88 -2.90 -5.57
CA ASN A 41 -24.59 -2.02 -6.71
C ASN A 41 -23.15 -2.24 -7.21
N ARG A 42 -22.96 -3.32 -7.96
CA ARG A 42 -21.65 -3.70 -8.51
C ARG A 42 -21.12 -2.64 -9.48
N THR A 43 -21.99 -2.04 -10.29
CA THR A 43 -21.58 -1.01 -11.27
C THR A 43 -21.00 0.21 -10.57
N LEU A 44 -21.64 0.71 -9.53
CA LEU A 44 -21.13 1.86 -8.77
C LEU A 44 -19.82 1.50 -8.03
N ALA A 45 -19.76 0.33 -7.44
CA ALA A 45 -18.53 -0.13 -6.77
C ALA A 45 -17.36 -0.22 -7.75
N GLN A 46 -17.57 -0.75 -8.95
CA GLN A 46 -16.54 -0.81 -9.98
C GLN A 46 -16.13 0.59 -10.45
N SER A 47 -17.08 1.49 -10.66
CA SER A 47 -16.80 2.88 -11.03
C SER A 47 -15.94 3.60 -9.99
N PHE A 48 -16.12 3.30 -8.71
CA PHE A 48 -15.29 3.83 -7.64
C PHE A 48 -13.84 3.30 -7.72
N ILE A 49 -13.67 2.01 -7.98
CA ILE A 49 -12.34 1.42 -8.18
C ILE A 49 -11.66 2.05 -9.40
N ASP A 50 -12.39 2.17 -10.52
CA ASP A 50 -11.87 2.75 -11.76
C ASP A 50 -11.41 4.21 -11.53
N PHE A 51 -12.15 4.97 -10.73
CA PHE A 51 -11.73 6.32 -10.34
C PHE A 51 -10.45 6.29 -9.50
N ILE A 52 -10.36 5.43 -8.49
CA ILE A 52 -9.19 5.35 -7.60
C ILE A 52 -7.91 5.03 -8.39
N VAL A 53 -7.98 4.13 -9.36
CA VAL A 53 -6.81 3.74 -10.17
C VAL A 53 -6.55 4.67 -11.35
N SER A 54 -7.43 5.64 -11.61
CA SER A 54 -7.24 6.66 -12.63
C SER A 54 -6.10 7.62 -12.28
N GLY A 55 -5.67 8.42 -13.25
CA GLY A 55 -4.66 9.46 -13.02
C GLY A 55 -5.09 10.47 -11.95
N GLU A 56 -6.38 10.84 -11.94
CA GLU A 56 -6.96 11.76 -10.97
C GLU A 56 -6.98 11.14 -9.56
N GLY A 57 -7.45 9.91 -9.42
CA GLY A 57 -7.44 9.19 -8.15
C GLY A 57 -6.03 9.01 -7.60
N LYS A 58 -5.09 8.61 -8.44
CA LYS A 58 -3.68 8.48 -8.06
C LYS A 58 -3.08 9.81 -7.57
N ALA A 59 -3.47 10.94 -8.16
CA ALA A 59 -3.01 12.26 -7.72
C ALA A 59 -3.43 12.56 -6.28
N PHE A 60 -4.64 12.18 -5.87
CA PHE A 60 -5.08 12.31 -4.48
C PHE A 60 -4.20 11.48 -3.53
N PHE A 61 -3.94 10.22 -3.85
CA PHE A 61 -3.09 9.39 -3.01
C PHE A 61 -1.66 9.94 -2.89
N ARG A 62 -1.07 10.43 -3.98
CA ARG A 62 0.25 11.08 -3.95
C ARG A 62 0.27 12.33 -3.08
N LYS A 63 -0.80 13.11 -3.11
CA LYS A 63 -0.95 14.27 -2.23
C LYS A 63 -0.85 13.90 -0.75
N TYR A 64 -1.31 12.71 -0.39
CA TYR A 64 -1.24 12.18 0.98
C TYR A 64 -0.05 11.24 1.20
N HIS A 65 1.00 11.37 0.38
CA HIS A 65 2.29 10.68 0.53
C HIS A 65 2.27 9.16 0.28
N TYR A 66 1.28 8.66 -0.44
CA TYR A 66 1.28 7.28 -0.91
C TYR A 66 2.04 7.16 -2.23
N PHE A 67 2.72 6.04 -2.40
CA PHE A 67 3.22 5.63 -3.71
C PHE A 67 2.09 4.97 -4.49
N MET A 68 1.94 5.34 -5.76
CA MET A 68 0.90 4.78 -6.62
C MET A 68 1.45 3.87 -7.71
N THR A 69 2.77 3.77 -7.80
CA THR A 69 3.46 2.83 -8.68
C THR A 69 4.63 2.18 -7.96
N PRO A 70 5.03 0.96 -8.37
CA PRO A 70 6.24 0.32 -7.84
C PRO A 70 7.50 1.15 -8.06
N GLU A 71 7.58 1.86 -9.17
CA GLU A 71 8.73 2.71 -9.54
C GLU A 71 8.92 3.86 -8.57
N GLU A 72 7.83 4.47 -8.10
CA GLU A 72 7.89 5.53 -7.08
C GLU A 72 8.46 4.99 -5.76
N ALA A 73 8.06 3.79 -5.36
CA ALA A 73 8.58 3.14 -4.16
C ALA A 73 10.05 2.75 -4.32
N VAL A 74 10.44 2.21 -5.46
CA VAL A 74 11.83 1.87 -5.78
C VAL A 74 12.72 3.11 -5.76
N ALA A 75 12.26 4.22 -6.33
CA ALA A 75 12.99 5.48 -6.31
C ALA A 75 13.21 6.00 -4.88
N TRP A 76 12.22 5.85 -4.01
CA TRP A 76 12.34 6.26 -2.62
C TRP A 76 13.29 5.34 -1.82
N ILE A 77 13.22 4.03 -2.04
CA ILE A 77 14.10 3.04 -1.36
C ILE A 77 15.55 3.19 -1.86
N GLY A 78 15.74 3.51 -3.14
CA GLY A 78 17.04 3.53 -3.79
C GLY A 78 17.54 2.16 -4.24
N GLU A 79 16.68 1.14 -4.21
CA GLU A 79 16.99 -0.24 -4.59
C GLU A 79 15.73 -0.96 -5.09
N LYS A 80 15.89 -1.78 -6.12
CA LYS A 80 14.79 -2.60 -6.65
C LYS A 80 14.42 -3.71 -5.66
N LYS A 81 13.11 -3.86 -5.40
CA LYS A 81 12.56 -4.88 -4.51
C LYS A 81 11.42 -5.63 -5.19
N PRO A 82 11.16 -6.87 -4.78
CA PRO A 82 9.94 -7.57 -5.20
C PRO A 82 8.70 -6.78 -4.79
N VAL A 83 7.66 -6.80 -5.62
CA VAL A 83 6.38 -6.12 -5.35
C VAL A 83 5.32 -7.15 -5.00
N GLY A 84 4.64 -6.94 -3.88
CA GLY A 84 3.60 -7.84 -3.40
C GLY A 84 4.12 -9.26 -3.18
N GLY A 85 3.31 -10.22 -3.57
CA GLY A 85 3.63 -11.65 -3.46
C GLY A 85 2.87 -12.33 -2.33
N GLU A 86 2.74 -13.62 -2.46
CA GLU A 86 2.16 -14.46 -1.42
C GLU A 86 3.24 -14.83 -0.41
N TYR A 87 2.89 -14.75 0.85
CA TYR A 87 3.70 -15.30 1.92
C TYR A 87 3.27 -16.74 2.16
N ALA A 88 4.19 -17.68 2.12
CA ALA A 88 3.94 -19.02 2.59
C ALA A 88 3.66 -18.95 4.09
N VAL A 89 2.41 -19.11 4.45
CA VAL A 89 2.01 -19.21 5.86
C VAL A 89 2.47 -20.58 6.37
N PRO A 90 3.18 -20.64 7.52
CA PRO A 90 3.52 -21.92 8.14
C PRO A 90 2.26 -22.79 8.29
N LYS A 91 2.37 -24.08 7.97
CA LYS A 91 1.20 -24.97 7.99
C LYS A 91 0.49 -25.01 9.34
N GLU A 92 1.26 -24.86 10.42
CA GLU A 92 0.76 -24.81 11.78
C GLU A 92 -0.10 -23.57 12.08
N TRP A 93 -0.03 -22.52 11.27
CA TRP A 93 -0.86 -21.32 11.38
C TRP A 93 -2.12 -21.40 10.50
N GLY A 94 -2.22 -22.44 9.69
CA GLY A 94 -3.41 -22.69 8.89
C GLY A 94 -4.62 -22.90 9.77
N ARG A 95 -5.78 -22.39 9.35
CA ARG A 95 -7.04 -22.66 10.03
C ARG A 95 -7.32 -24.18 9.97
N LYS A 96 -7.55 -24.75 11.11
CA LYS A 96 -8.05 -26.11 11.21
C LYS A 96 -9.51 -26.18 10.78
#